data_fc77cd30fe87038a78b2d84022ce6890
#
_entry.id   fc77cd30fe87038a78b2d84022ce6890
#
_cell.length_a   1.000
_cell.length_b   1.000
_cell.length_c   1.000
_cell.angle_alpha   90.00
_cell.angle_beta   90.00
_cell.angle_gamma   90.00
#
_symmetry.space_group_name_H-M   'P 1'
#
loop_
_entity.id
_entity.type
_entity.pdbx_description
1 polymer ?
#
loop_
_entity_poly.entity_id
_entity_poly.type
_entity_poly.pdbx_seq_one_letter_code
_entity_poly.pdbx_strand_id
1 'polypeptide(L)'
;MRLLAWLLPGLLLARALAPAQAPWPVRFVDVAARAGLTRPSVYGGLEKKRFIIETNGAGAAFFDADGDGWTDALVLNGTRLEEGARRELVWPKGDAPVSHFYRNNRDGTFRDVTAQAGFGKTGFASSVCVGDYDNDGALDLFVTYFGRNVLYRNLGGGRFEDVTAKAGLAAPRDRWGSGCSFVDYDRDGRLDLFVANYLAFDLAQAQEPGQGTNCLWKGVPVNCGPKGLPTDTNLLYRQRADGTFEDVSEASGVARVTGRYPMTAAAADLDGDGWTDIYVASDSTAAILYRNNHDGTFTDVALPSGVAYDEDGRAQAGMGLGLADFDGDGRLDLLKTHFADDIPALYRSLGRGQFEDVATSAGLGVLNRYVEWGAGMPDLDNDGRADVFYATGNVYPEIEKHFAQYPHRGPKVVFRNMDGARFEDVSARSGPGALAPHSSRGVAFGDYDNDGDVDALVMNMNEPPSLLRNEYAGGNGWLELKLAGTRSNRAGLGATVVVSVAGRRQARAVLSQTSYYSHDDLRLHFGLGANAKADQIEVRWPSGQVDVLKDVAGRRVVTIREGESGSTR
;
A
#
# COMPACT_ATOMS: atom_id res chain seq x y z
N MET A 1 54.75 61.09 18.93
CA MET A 1 53.52 60.30 19.03
C MET A 1 53.16 59.85 17.65
N ARG A 2 53.39 58.57 17.29
CA ARG A 2 53.04 57.98 15.99
C ARG A 2 51.89 57.02 16.22
N LEU A 3 50.73 57.34 15.59
CA LEU A 3 49.57 56.47 15.58
C LEU A 3 49.80 55.35 14.54
N LEU A 4 49.83 54.08 14.98
CA LEU A 4 49.74 52.91 14.09
C LEU A 4 48.26 52.64 13.79
N ALA A 5 47.87 52.73 12.51
CA ALA A 5 46.58 52.25 12.02
C ALA A 5 46.67 50.75 11.72
N TRP A 6 45.83 49.94 12.37
CA TRP A 6 45.65 48.50 12.04
C TRP A 6 44.62 48.35 10.92
N LEU A 7 45.09 47.90 9.79
CA LEU A 7 44.22 47.40 8.68
C LEU A 7 43.83 45.96 8.97
N LEU A 8 42.55 45.73 9.23
CA LEU A 8 41.95 44.39 9.26
C LEU A 8 41.65 43.95 7.81
N PRO A 9 42.09 42.76 7.34
CA PRO A 9 41.67 42.23 6.06
C PRO A 9 40.24 41.70 6.19
N GLY A 10 39.29 42.28 5.46
CA GLY A 10 37.94 41.77 5.31
C GLY A 10 37.96 40.41 4.58
N LEU A 11 37.62 39.32 5.26
CA LEU A 11 37.33 38.04 4.66
C LEU A 11 35.98 38.16 3.92
N LEU A 12 36.00 38.28 2.60
CA LEU A 12 34.86 38.05 1.73
C LEU A 12 34.55 36.54 1.75
N LEU A 13 33.59 36.12 2.54
CA LEU A 13 32.97 34.81 2.44
C LEU A 13 32.16 34.77 1.11
N ALA A 14 32.73 34.17 0.07
CA ALA A 14 31.99 33.80 -1.10
C ALA A 14 30.95 32.75 -0.66
N ARG A 15 29.66 33.15 -0.59
CA ARG A 15 28.55 32.19 -0.51
C ARG A 15 28.59 31.41 -1.84
N ALA A 16 29.03 30.15 -1.79
CA ALA A 16 28.79 29.21 -2.86
C ALA A 16 27.26 29.17 -3.05
N LEU A 17 26.77 29.65 -4.18
CA LEU A 17 25.40 29.43 -4.62
C LEU A 17 25.25 27.90 -4.74
N ALA A 18 24.39 27.31 -3.93
CA ALA A 18 23.99 25.92 -4.14
C ALA A 18 23.52 25.79 -5.61
N PRO A 19 23.92 24.72 -6.32
CA PRO A 19 23.45 24.52 -7.67
C PRO A 19 21.92 24.59 -7.68
N ALA A 20 21.34 25.33 -8.63
CA ALA A 20 19.90 25.40 -8.77
C ALA A 20 19.38 23.97 -8.90
N GLN A 21 18.50 23.60 -7.99
CA GLN A 21 17.89 22.27 -7.95
C GLN A 21 17.15 22.04 -9.27
N ALA A 22 17.35 20.86 -9.89
CA ALA A 22 16.65 20.51 -11.11
C ALA A 22 15.12 20.63 -10.88
N PRO A 23 14.36 21.19 -11.82
CA PRO A 23 12.93 21.32 -11.67
C PRO A 23 12.29 19.95 -11.46
N TRP A 24 11.22 19.88 -10.64
CA TRP A 24 10.43 18.67 -10.44
C TRP A 24 9.67 18.35 -11.73
N PRO A 25 9.97 17.22 -12.42
CA PRO A 25 9.46 16.95 -13.76
C PRO A 25 8.14 16.18 -13.78
N VAL A 26 7.65 15.74 -12.61
CA VAL A 26 6.44 14.92 -12.47
C VAL A 26 5.19 15.79 -12.49
N ARG A 27 4.17 15.35 -13.24
CA ARG A 27 2.91 16.05 -13.36
C ARG A 27 1.76 15.04 -13.42
N PHE A 28 1.03 14.87 -12.34
CA PHE A 28 -0.17 14.03 -12.32
C PHE A 28 -1.37 14.72 -12.95
N VAL A 29 -2.01 14.03 -13.88
CA VAL A 29 -3.28 14.41 -14.51
C VAL A 29 -4.30 13.33 -14.23
N ASP A 30 -5.44 13.68 -13.64
CA ASP A 30 -6.54 12.74 -13.46
C ASP A 30 -7.22 12.48 -14.80
N VAL A 31 -7.07 11.26 -15.28
CA VAL A 31 -7.61 10.80 -16.56
C VAL A 31 -8.79 9.84 -16.41
N ALA A 32 -9.24 9.54 -15.18
CA ALA A 32 -10.23 8.51 -14.88
C ALA A 32 -11.50 8.62 -15.74
N ALA A 33 -12.10 9.82 -15.83
CA ALA A 33 -13.31 10.02 -16.61
C ALA A 33 -13.09 9.75 -18.11
N ARG A 34 -11.95 10.19 -18.66
CA ARG A 34 -11.57 9.95 -20.07
C ARG A 34 -11.22 8.50 -20.31
N ALA A 35 -10.60 7.87 -19.33
CA ALA A 35 -10.21 6.46 -19.38
C ALA A 35 -11.37 5.49 -19.13
N GLY A 36 -12.58 5.98 -18.78
CA GLY A 36 -13.75 5.12 -18.59
C GLY A 36 -13.99 4.63 -17.17
N LEU A 37 -13.20 5.06 -16.18
CA LEU A 37 -13.38 4.74 -14.77
C LEU A 37 -14.37 5.73 -14.13
N THR A 38 -15.65 5.56 -14.38
CA THR A 38 -16.68 6.54 -14.03
C THR A 38 -17.63 6.09 -12.93
N ARG A 39 -17.53 4.84 -12.46
CA ARG A 39 -18.41 4.30 -11.44
C ARG A 39 -17.99 4.79 -10.05
N PRO A 40 -18.88 5.46 -9.30
CA PRO A 40 -18.54 5.90 -7.95
C PRO A 40 -18.50 4.71 -6.99
N SER A 41 -17.61 4.79 -6.01
CA SER A 41 -17.69 3.94 -4.84
C SER A 41 -18.84 4.38 -3.93
N VAL A 42 -19.32 3.50 -3.07
CA VAL A 42 -20.39 3.80 -2.10
C VAL A 42 -19.91 3.42 -0.71
N TYR A 43 -19.70 4.40 0.16
CA TYR A 43 -19.27 4.19 1.55
C TYR A 43 -20.02 5.11 2.51
N GLY A 44 -21.02 4.55 3.18
CA GLY A 44 -21.79 5.25 4.19
C GLY A 44 -22.45 6.56 3.71
N GLY A 45 -22.90 7.38 4.65
CA GLY A 45 -23.53 8.66 4.37
C GLY A 45 -22.58 9.69 3.71
N LEU A 46 -23.14 10.65 2.98
CA LEU A 46 -22.38 11.71 2.32
C LEU A 46 -21.99 12.84 3.27
N GLU A 47 -22.97 13.31 4.05
CA GLU A 47 -22.84 14.47 4.94
C GLU A 47 -22.34 14.10 6.35
N LYS A 48 -22.50 12.84 6.74
CA LYS A 48 -22.14 12.32 8.04
C LYS A 48 -21.84 10.83 7.97
N LYS A 49 -20.80 10.40 8.68
CA LYS A 49 -20.49 9.00 8.92
C LYS A 49 -21.01 8.64 10.31
N ARG A 50 -21.95 7.72 10.35
CA ARG A 50 -22.64 7.35 11.59
C ARG A 50 -21.83 6.38 12.43
N PHE A 51 -21.16 5.45 11.78
CA PHE A 51 -20.35 4.42 12.42
C PHE A 51 -18.98 4.30 11.77
N ILE A 52 -18.02 3.78 12.52
CA ILE A 52 -16.62 3.61 12.08
C ILE A 52 -16.53 2.79 10.79
N ILE A 53 -17.43 1.83 10.56
CA ILE A 53 -17.44 1.01 9.34
C ILE A 53 -17.67 1.84 8.07
N GLU A 54 -18.26 3.01 8.18
CA GLU A 54 -18.52 3.91 7.06
C GLU A 54 -17.33 4.82 6.74
N THR A 55 -16.24 4.78 7.54
CA THR A 55 -15.12 5.73 7.44
C THR A 55 -13.87 5.16 6.81
N ASN A 56 -13.64 3.86 6.96
CA ASN A 56 -12.37 3.24 6.54
C ASN A 56 -12.19 3.20 5.03
N GLY A 57 -13.29 3.09 4.27
CA GLY A 57 -13.20 2.95 2.82
C GLY A 57 -12.57 1.62 2.43
N ALA A 58 -11.97 1.58 1.24
CA ALA A 58 -11.41 0.36 0.68
C ALA A 58 -10.15 0.63 -0.15
N GLY A 59 -9.54 -0.49 -0.59
CA GLY A 59 -8.40 -0.51 -1.49
C GLY A 59 -8.77 -0.47 -2.97
N ALA A 60 -7.72 -0.44 -3.77
CA ALA A 60 -7.73 -0.63 -5.22
C ALA A 60 -6.58 -1.57 -5.61
N ALA A 61 -6.63 -2.12 -6.82
CA ALA A 61 -5.54 -2.96 -7.32
C ALA A 61 -5.25 -2.69 -8.79
N PHE A 62 -3.96 -2.72 -9.13
CA PHE A 62 -3.45 -2.87 -10.47
C PHE A 62 -2.86 -4.27 -10.64
N PHE A 63 -3.29 -5.02 -11.64
CA PHE A 63 -2.74 -6.34 -11.93
C PHE A 63 -3.13 -6.80 -13.35
N ASP A 64 -2.28 -7.59 -13.98
CA ASP A 64 -2.52 -8.19 -15.30
C ASP A 64 -3.38 -9.45 -15.13
N ALA A 65 -4.71 -9.28 -15.20
CA ALA A 65 -5.67 -10.34 -14.89
C ALA A 65 -5.83 -11.40 -16.01
N ASP A 66 -5.49 -11.07 -17.24
CA ASP A 66 -5.62 -12.00 -18.38
C ASP A 66 -4.29 -12.41 -19.01
N GLY A 67 -3.16 -11.96 -18.44
CA GLY A 67 -1.81 -12.34 -18.84
C GLY A 67 -1.35 -11.67 -20.14
N ASP A 68 -1.96 -10.54 -20.52
CA ASP A 68 -1.69 -9.88 -21.80
C ASP A 68 -0.57 -8.82 -21.75
N GLY A 69 -0.01 -8.58 -20.54
CA GLY A 69 1.06 -7.62 -20.31
C GLY A 69 0.59 -6.18 -20.07
N TRP A 70 -0.71 -5.94 -19.94
CA TRP A 70 -1.30 -4.66 -19.60
C TRP A 70 -2.03 -4.75 -18.26
N THR A 71 -1.84 -3.75 -17.44
CA THR A 71 -2.39 -3.71 -16.09
C THR A 71 -3.88 -3.36 -16.12
N ASP A 72 -4.72 -4.25 -15.60
CA ASP A 72 -6.14 -4.02 -15.34
C ASP A 72 -6.33 -3.32 -14.00
N ALA A 73 -7.54 -2.78 -13.75
CA ALA A 73 -7.85 -2.03 -12.56
C ALA A 73 -9.05 -2.61 -11.80
N LEU A 74 -8.90 -2.84 -10.49
CA LEU A 74 -9.98 -3.18 -9.57
C LEU A 74 -10.15 -2.06 -8.55
N VAL A 75 -11.37 -1.58 -8.37
CA VAL A 75 -11.73 -0.62 -7.32
C VAL A 75 -12.76 -1.27 -6.41
N LEU A 76 -12.39 -1.48 -5.16
CA LEU A 76 -13.27 -2.08 -4.17
C LEU A 76 -14.40 -1.12 -3.79
N ASN A 77 -15.54 -1.69 -3.37
CA ASN A 77 -16.73 -0.91 -3.05
C ASN A 77 -17.32 -1.35 -1.70
N GLY A 78 -18.04 -0.42 -1.08
CA GLY A 78 -18.78 -0.63 0.16
C GLY A 78 -20.30 -0.60 -0.07
N THR A 79 -20.98 -0.03 0.90
CA THR A 79 -22.43 0.16 0.87
C THR A 79 -22.85 1.28 1.83
N ARG A 80 -24.15 1.49 2.01
CA ARG A 80 -24.73 2.41 3.01
C ARG A 80 -25.53 1.64 4.04
N LEU A 81 -25.63 2.25 5.21
CA LEU A 81 -26.55 1.82 6.26
C LEU A 81 -27.87 2.59 6.13
N GLU A 82 -28.97 1.91 6.42
CA GLU A 82 -30.29 2.56 6.48
C GLU A 82 -30.30 3.61 7.60
N GLU A 83 -30.92 4.76 7.33
CA GLU A 83 -31.17 5.76 8.35
C GLU A 83 -32.29 5.27 9.28
N GLY A 84 -32.08 5.35 10.60
CA GLY A 84 -33.02 4.93 11.61
C GLY A 84 -32.57 3.76 12.48
N ALA A 85 -33.53 3.04 13.09
CA ALA A 85 -33.26 2.06 14.14
C ALA A 85 -32.71 0.71 13.65
N ARG A 86 -32.88 0.38 12.36
CA ARG A 86 -32.62 -0.98 11.89
C ARG A 86 -31.16 -1.29 11.61
N ARG A 87 -30.33 -0.29 11.23
CA ARG A 87 -28.90 -0.48 10.94
C ARG A 87 -28.63 -1.57 9.88
N GLU A 88 -29.56 -1.75 8.96
CA GLU A 88 -29.45 -2.72 7.87
C GLU A 88 -28.58 -2.18 6.76
N LEU A 89 -27.88 -3.08 6.05
CA LEU A 89 -27.14 -2.72 4.86
C LEU A 89 -28.11 -2.39 3.73
N VAL A 90 -27.99 -1.19 3.16
CA VAL A 90 -28.79 -0.73 2.03
C VAL A 90 -27.90 -0.10 0.97
N TRP A 91 -28.36 -0.07 -0.25
CA TRP A 91 -27.69 0.63 -1.35
C TRP A 91 -28.62 1.65 -2.01
N PRO A 92 -28.03 2.66 -2.67
CA PRO A 92 -28.81 3.65 -3.39
C PRO A 92 -29.74 2.99 -4.41
N LYS A 93 -30.80 3.71 -4.79
CA LYS A 93 -31.66 3.27 -5.92
C LYS A 93 -30.80 3.10 -7.16
N GLY A 94 -30.94 1.96 -7.82
CA GLY A 94 -30.13 1.57 -8.97
C GLY A 94 -29.45 0.22 -8.75
N ASP A 95 -28.32 0.02 -9.38
CA ASP A 95 -27.55 -1.21 -9.28
C ASP A 95 -26.94 -1.37 -7.87
N ALA A 96 -26.89 -2.60 -7.39
CA ALA A 96 -26.23 -2.90 -6.12
C ALA A 96 -24.75 -2.50 -6.16
N PRO A 97 -24.20 -1.89 -5.09
CA PRO A 97 -22.80 -1.48 -5.07
C PRO A 97 -21.90 -2.70 -4.94
N VAL A 98 -21.29 -3.07 -6.06
CA VAL A 98 -20.27 -4.12 -6.15
C VAL A 98 -18.91 -3.48 -6.42
N SER A 99 -17.82 -4.20 -6.15
CA SER A 99 -16.49 -3.79 -6.58
C SER A 99 -16.41 -3.75 -8.09
N HIS A 100 -15.73 -2.75 -8.66
CA HIS A 100 -15.69 -2.52 -10.10
C HIS A 100 -14.38 -3.03 -10.69
N PHE A 101 -14.49 -3.89 -11.69
CA PHE A 101 -13.33 -4.41 -12.42
C PHE A 101 -13.32 -3.86 -13.85
N TYR A 102 -12.18 -3.26 -14.20
CA TYR A 102 -11.97 -2.57 -15.46
C TYR A 102 -10.82 -3.22 -16.21
N ARG A 103 -11.09 -3.68 -17.42
CA ARG A 103 -10.09 -4.25 -18.31
C ARG A 103 -9.42 -3.16 -19.13
N ASN A 104 -8.10 -3.19 -19.23
CA ASN A 104 -7.29 -2.28 -20.03
C ASN A 104 -7.51 -2.54 -21.53
N ASN A 105 -7.81 -1.49 -22.30
CA ASN A 105 -7.99 -1.58 -23.75
C ASN A 105 -6.68 -1.38 -24.54
N ARG A 106 -5.54 -1.17 -23.86
CA ARG A 106 -4.18 -0.95 -24.44
C ARG A 106 -4.05 0.37 -25.22
N ASP A 107 -4.92 1.32 -24.95
CA ASP A 107 -4.94 2.64 -25.59
C ASP A 107 -5.08 3.79 -24.58
N GLY A 108 -4.77 3.49 -23.30
CA GLY A 108 -4.94 4.40 -22.17
C GLY A 108 -6.38 4.49 -21.66
N THR A 109 -7.29 3.64 -22.15
CA THR A 109 -8.67 3.54 -21.68
C THR A 109 -8.98 2.16 -21.11
N PHE A 110 -10.08 2.09 -20.35
CA PHE A 110 -10.54 0.87 -19.72
C PHE A 110 -12.01 0.60 -20.06
N ARG A 111 -12.40 -0.66 -20.00
CA ARG A 111 -13.78 -1.11 -20.14
C ARG A 111 -14.26 -1.77 -18.85
N ASP A 112 -15.39 -1.33 -18.32
CA ASP A 112 -16.05 -1.99 -17.20
C ASP A 112 -16.51 -3.40 -17.62
N VAL A 113 -15.93 -4.42 -17.00
CA VAL A 113 -16.22 -5.84 -17.22
C VAL A 113 -16.69 -6.54 -15.94
N THR A 114 -17.10 -5.78 -14.94
CA THR A 114 -17.48 -6.25 -13.60
C THR A 114 -18.41 -7.46 -13.63
N ALA A 115 -19.50 -7.36 -14.36
CA ALA A 115 -20.49 -8.44 -14.43
C ALA A 115 -19.96 -9.69 -15.15
N GLN A 116 -19.18 -9.50 -16.23
CA GLN A 116 -18.57 -10.59 -17.01
C GLN A 116 -17.45 -11.28 -16.22
N ALA A 117 -16.77 -10.53 -15.38
CA ALA A 117 -15.67 -11.03 -14.54
C ALA A 117 -16.15 -11.80 -13.31
N GLY A 118 -17.43 -11.70 -12.92
CA GLY A 118 -17.98 -12.46 -11.79
C GLY A 118 -17.99 -11.71 -10.45
N PHE A 119 -17.73 -10.40 -10.45
CA PHE A 119 -17.80 -9.58 -9.24
C PHE A 119 -19.23 -9.18 -8.92
N GLY A 120 -19.92 -9.96 -8.09
CA GLY A 120 -21.32 -9.72 -7.71
C GLY A 120 -21.57 -9.54 -6.21
N LYS A 121 -20.53 -9.63 -5.38
CA LYS A 121 -20.67 -9.49 -3.93
C LYS A 121 -20.84 -8.03 -3.52
N THR A 122 -21.86 -7.78 -2.70
CA THR A 122 -22.13 -6.49 -2.05
C THR A 122 -21.65 -6.52 -0.60
N GLY A 123 -21.60 -5.35 0.05
CA GLY A 123 -21.19 -5.20 1.43
C GLY A 123 -19.99 -4.27 1.57
N PHE A 124 -19.50 -4.08 2.78
CA PHE A 124 -18.29 -3.28 3.01
C PHE A 124 -17.05 -4.13 2.70
N ALA A 125 -16.53 -4.04 1.47
CA ALA A 125 -15.20 -4.55 1.15
C ALA A 125 -14.16 -3.67 1.82
N SER A 126 -13.04 -4.22 2.24
CA SER A 126 -11.92 -3.48 2.82
C SER A 126 -10.70 -3.57 1.92
N SER A 127 -10.11 -4.74 1.80
CA SER A 127 -8.80 -4.94 1.22
C SER A 127 -8.82 -5.98 0.10
N VAL A 128 -7.83 -5.86 -0.78
CA VAL A 128 -7.50 -6.89 -1.77
C VAL A 128 -6.03 -7.26 -1.66
N CYS A 129 -5.73 -8.54 -1.70
CA CYS A 129 -4.41 -9.07 -1.99
C CYS A 129 -4.44 -9.96 -3.23
N VAL A 130 -3.38 -9.91 -4.02
CA VAL A 130 -3.26 -10.58 -5.31
C VAL A 130 -2.13 -11.60 -5.25
N GLY A 131 -2.33 -12.76 -5.87
CA GLY A 131 -1.34 -13.82 -5.98
C GLY A 131 -1.87 -14.98 -6.81
N ASP A 132 -1.00 -15.76 -7.39
CA ASP A 132 -1.33 -17.01 -8.09
C ASP A 132 -1.32 -18.14 -7.04
N TYR A 133 -2.46 -18.30 -6.31
CA TYR A 133 -2.48 -19.17 -5.14
C TYR A 133 -2.38 -20.66 -5.51
N ASP A 134 -2.90 -21.06 -6.67
CA ASP A 134 -2.84 -22.46 -7.11
C ASP A 134 -1.71 -22.74 -8.14
N ASN A 135 -0.84 -21.75 -8.38
CA ASN A 135 0.32 -21.83 -9.28
C ASN A 135 -0.06 -22.21 -10.74
N ASP A 136 -1.27 -21.84 -11.21
CA ASP A 136 -1.72 -22.13 -12.57
C ASP A 136 -1.26 -21.07 -13.61
N GLY A 137 -0.71 -19.95 -13.15
CA GLY A 137 -0.18 -18.85 -13.94
C GLY A 137 -1.15 -17.69 -14.11
N ALA A 138 -2.36 -17.77 -13.57
CA ALA A 138 -3.30 -16.68 -13.52
C ALA A 138 -3.34 -16.05 -12.12
N LEU A 139 -3.45 -14.73 -12.05
CA LEU A 139 -3.47 -14.03 -10.76
C LEU A 139 -4.86 -14.09 -10.14
N ASP A 140 -4.94 -14.57 -8.91
CA ASP A 140 -6.13 -14.69 -8.09
C ASP A 140 -6.24 -13.55 -7.10
N LEU A 141 -7.42 -13.40 -6.49
CA LEU A 141 -7.71 -12.33 -5.55
C LEU A 141 -8.28 -12.88 -4.25
N PHE A 142 -7.79 -12.40 -3.12
CA PHE A 142 -8.52 -12.52 -1.87
C PHE A 142 -9.00 -11.14 -1.44
N VAL A 143 -10.33 -11.00 -1.25
CA VAL A 143 -10.95 -9.73 -0.86
C VAL A 143 -11.55 -9.86 0.53
N THR A 144 -11.15 -8.95 1.42
CA THR A 144 -11.68 -8.90 2.79
C THR A 144 -12.94 -8.03 2.86
N TYR A 145 -13.81 -8.38 3.78
CA TYR A 145 -15.09 -7.70 4.00
C TYR A 145 -15.40 -7.56 5.50
N PHE A 146 -16.27 -6.64 5.81
CA PHE A 146 -17.07 -6.79 7.03
C PHE A 146 -18.09 -7.90 6.81
N GLY A 147 -17.95 -9.02 7.55
CA GLY A 147 -18.71 -10.26 7.38
C GLY A 147 -17.84 -11.40 6.86
N ARG A 148 -18.03 -11.82 5.62
CA ARG A 148 -17.36 -12.97 5.01
C ARG A 148 -16.40 -12.52 3.91
N ASN A 149 -15.14 -12.90 4.01
CA ASN A 149 -14.13 -12.70 2.98
C ASN A 149 -14.36 -13.60 1.77
N VAL A 150 -13.73 -13.30 0.63
CA VAL A 150 -13.87 -14.09 -0.60
C VAL A 150 -12.51 -14.36 -1.24
N LEU A 151 -12.28 -15.64 -1.57
CA LEU A 151 -11.22 -16.06 -2.48
C LEU A 151 -11.82 -16.17 -3.89
N TYR A 152 -11.39 -15.32 -4.79
CA TYR A 152 -11.74 -15.34 -6.20
C TYR A 152 -10.63 -16.02 -6.99
N ARG A 153 -10.92 -17.21 -7.53
CA ARG A 153 -10.03 -17.90 -8.45
C ARG A 153 -10.18 -17.33 -9.85
N ASN A 154 -9.09 -17.01 -10.50
CA ASN A 154 -9.06 -16.60 -11.90
C ASN A 154 -9.16 -17.84 -12.83
N LEU A 155 -10.20 -17.90 -13.63
CA LEU A 155 -10.44 -19.00 -14.60
C LEU A 155 -9.76 -18.76 -15.95
N GLY A 156 -8.88 -17.76 -16.01
CA GLY A 156 -8.27 -17.27 -17.23
C GLY A 156 -9.12 -16.22 -17.96
N GLY A 157 -8.43 -15.30 -18.66
CA GLY A 157 -9.05 -14.21 -19.40
C GLY A 157 -9.79 -13.19 -18.52
N GLY A 158 -9.37 -13.00 -17.26
CA GLY A 158 -9.97 -12.04 -16.33
C GLY A 158 -11.38 -12.42 -15.87
N ARG A 159 -11.70 -13.70 -15.78
CA ARG A 159 -12.95 -14.23 -15.22
C ARG A 159 -12.69 -14.92 -13.90
N PHE A 160 -13.50 -14.61 -12.89
CA PHE A 160 -13.29 -15.06 -11.52
C PHE A 160 -14.45 -15.88 -11.00
N GLU A 161 -14.16 -16.88 -10.17
CA GLU A 161 -15.14 -17.72 -9.45
C GLU A 161 -14.88 -17.58 -7.94
N ASP A 162 -15.93 -17.40 -7.14
CA ASP A 162 -15.85 -17.50 -5.68
C ASP A 162 -15.62 -18.98 -5.30
N VAL A 163 -14.42 -19.30 -4.86
CA VAL A 163 -14.01 -20.64 -4.41
C VAL A 163 -13.82 -20.73 -2.91
N THR A 164 -14.21 -19.72 -2.13
CA THR A 164 -13.98 -19.60 -0.68
C THR A 164 -14.35 -20.88 0.07
N ALA A 165 -15.55 -21.41 -0.16
CA ALA A 165 -16.01 -22.61 0.54
C ALA A 165 -15.24 -23.86 0.09
N LYS A 166 -14.94 -23.99 -1.21
CA LYS A 166 -14.17 -25.11 -1.77
C LYS A 166 -12.74 -25.13 -1.24
N ALA A 167 -12.16 -23.94 -1.07
CA ALA A 167 -10.81 -23.76 -0.53
C ALA A 167 -10.71 -23.91 1.00
N GLY A 168 -11.83 -24.14 1.71
CA GLY A 168 -11.79 -24.28 3.17
C GLY A 168 -11.69 -22.97 3.95
N LEU A 169 -11.90 -21.83 3.29
CA LEU A 169 -11.81 -20.49 3.88
C LEU A 169 -13.15 -19.93 4.38
N ALA A 170 -14.22 -20.76 4.38
CA ALA A 170 -15.52 -20.36 4.93
C ALA A 170 -15.41 -20.13 6.44
N ALA A 171 -15.36 -18.87 6.86
CA ALA A 171 -15.23 -18.51 8.27
C ALA A 171 -16.43 -19.00 9.10
N PRO A 172 -16.21 -19.49 10.34
CA PRO A 172 -17.31 -19.98 11.20
C PRO A 172 -18.20 -18.84 11.71
N ARG A 173 -17.71 -17.61 11.76
CA ARG A 173 -18.44 -16.39 12.17
C ARG A 173 -18.07 -15.22 11.27
N ASP A 174 -18.88 -14.18 11.31
CA ASP A 174 -18.56 -12.92 10.68
C ASP A 174 -17.41 -12.23 11.42
N ARG A 175 -16.49 -11.65 10.66
CA ARG A 175 -15.37 -10.84 11.15
C ARG A 175 -15.28 -9.56 10.34
N TRP A 176 -14.52 -8.62 10.82
CA TRP A 176 -14.15 -7.46 10.01
C TRP A 176 -12.74 -7.67 9.47
N GLY A 177 -12.63 -8.35 8.32
CA GLY A 177 -11.37 -8.47 7.61
C GLY A 177 -10.87 -7.10 7.17
N SER A 178 -9.64 -6.78 7.53
CA SER A 178 -8.93 -5.56 7.15
C SER A 178 -7.84 -5.88 6.12
N GLY A 179 -6.54 -5.84 6.46
CA GLY A 179 -5.47 -6.25 5.55
C GLY A 179 -5.44 -7.74 5.26
N CYS A 180 -4.81 -8.13 4.16
CA CYS A 180 -4.50 -9.52 3.84
C CYS A 180 -3.16 -9.59 3.11
N SER A 181 -2.55 -10.77 3.06
CA SER A 181 -1.38 -11.02 2.22
C SER A 181 -1.30 -12.50 1.89
N PHE A 182 -1.15 -12.82 0.60
CA PHE A 182 -0.60 -14.12 0.24
C PHE A 182 0.88 -14.15 0.60
N VAL A 183 1.34 -15.25 1.16
CA VAL A 183 2.71 -15.40 1.67
C VAL A 183 3.12 -16.87 1.64
N ASP A 184 4.31 -17.18 1.18
CA ASP A 184 4.93 -18.50 1.32
C ASP A 184 5.81 -18.47 2.58
N TYR A 185 5.18 -18.67 3.75
CA TYR A 185 5.88 -18.49 5.03
C TYR A 185 6.72 -19.69 5.44
N ASP A 186 6.43 -20.91 4.94
CA ASP A 186 7.17 -22.13 5.24
C ASP A 186 8.08 -22.59 4.08
N ARG A 187 8.18 -21.78 3.00
CA ARG A 187 9.07 -21.96 1.84
C ARG A 187 8.80 -23.24 1.07
N ASP A 188 7.56 -23.69 1.04
CA ASP A 188 7.18 -24.91 0.32
C ASP A 188 6.73 -24.64 -1.13
N GLY A 189 6.73 -23.38 -1.56
CA GLY A 189 6.39 -22.93 -2.91
C GLY A 189 4.89 -22.74 -3.14
N ARG A 190 4.05 -22.94 -2.12
CA ARG A 190 2.61 -22.65 -2.14
C ARG A 190 2.33 -21.35 -1.39
N LEU A 191 1.32 -20.64 -1.81
CA LEU A 191 0.91 -19.41 -1.16
C LEU A 191 -0.07 -19.68 -0.03
N ASP A 192 0.36 -19.44 1.18
CA ASP A 192 -0.45 -19.33 2.37
C ASP A 192 -1.18 -17.98 2.41
N LEU A 193 -2.07 -17.78 3.38
CA LEU A 193 -2.87 -16.57 3.46
C LEU A 193 -2.89 -16.01 4.89
N PHE A 194 -2.36 -14.79 5.04
CA PHE A 194 -2.52 -13.99 6.24
C PHE A 194 -3.73 -13.05 6.11
N VAL A 195 -4.53 -12.92 7.18
CA VAL A 195 -5.68 -12.02 7.24
C VAL A 195 -5.67 -11.25 8.56
N ALA A 196 -5.56 -9.93 8.47
CA ALA A 196 -5.77 -9.04 9.59
C ALA A 196 -7.27 -8.84 9.86
N ASN A 197 -7.66 -8.73 11.13
CA ASN A 197 -9.05 -8.47 11.54
C ASN A 197 -9.08 -7.24 12.45
N TYR A 198 -9.80 -6.21 12.04
CA TYR A 198 -9.76 -4.89 12.68
C TYR A 198 -10.44 -4.87 14.05
N LEU A 199 -11.72 -5.17 14.09
CA LEU A 199 -12.56 -5.11 15.28
C LEU A 199 -13.51 -6.31 15.36
N ALA A 200 -13.81 -6.76 16.56
CA ALA A 200 -15.01 -7.58 16.82
C ALA A 200 -16.24 -6.67 16.90
N PHE A 201 -16.62 -6.11 15.75
CA PHE A 201 -17.63 -5.05 15.65
C PHE A 201 -19.04 -5.62 15.52
N ASP A 202 -19.90 -5.27 16.47
CA ASP A 202 -21.33 -5.54 16.41
C ASP A 202 -22.09 -4.26 16.05
N LEU A 203 -22.56 -4.18 14.82
CA LEU A 203 -23.30 -3.02 14.33
C LEU A 203 -24.59 -2.74 15.12
N ALA A 204 -25.24 -3.79 15.67
CA ALA A 204 -26.45 -3.64 16.45
C ALA A 204 -26.22 -2.93 17.79
N GLN A 205 -25.00 -3.05 18.34
CA GLN A 205 -24.60 -2.45 19.62
C GLN A 205 -23.74 -1.19 19.45
N ALA A 206 -23.43 -0.80 18.20
CA ALA A 206 -22.60 0.36 17.93
C ALA A 206 -23.22 1.66 18.48
N GLN A 207 -22.40 2.48 19.15
CA GLN A 207 -22.83 3.76 19.71
C GLN A 207 -23.05 4.81 18.62
N GLU A 208 -24.05 5.65 18.81
CA GLU A 208 -24.29 6.80 17.94
C GLU A 208 -23.21 7.89 18.15
N PRO A 209 -22.98 8.75 17.15
CA PRO A 209 -22.04 9.85 17.27
C PRO A 209 -22.26 10.69 18.53
N GLY A 210 -21.19 10.95 19.27
CA GLY A 210 -21.22 11.75 20.50
C GLY A 210 -21.71 11.03 21.76
N GLN A 211 -22.11 9.76 21.70
CA GLN A 211 -22.65 9.03 22.85
C GLN A 211 -21.61 8.42 23.79
N GLY A 212 -20.32 8.44 23.44
CA GLY A 212 -19.24 7.87 24.25
C GLY A 212 -18.01 8.77 24.31
N THR A 213 -17.05 8.42 25.14
CA THR A 213 -15.80 9.18 25.32
C THR A 213 -14.94 9.22 24.06
N ASN A 214 -14.96 8.17 23.25
CA ASN A 214 -14.21 8.07 21.97
C ASN A 214 -15.07 8.45 20.76
N CYS A 215 -16.17 9.15 20.97
CA CYS A 215 -17.11 9.62 19.96
C CYS A 215 -17.08 11.15 19.82
N LEU A 216 -16.00 11.77 20.29
CA LEU A 216 -15.73 13.20 20.19
C LEU A 216 -14.35 13.41 19.56
N TRP A 217 -14.25 14.30 18.58
CA TRP A 217 -12.96 14.75 18.08
C TRP A 217 -12.86 16.27 18.20
N LYS A 218 -11.86 16.77 18.93
CA LYS A 218 -11.70 18.21 19.25
C LYS A 218 -13.00 18.84 19.81
N GLY A 219 -13.78 18.07 20.57
CA GLY A 219 -15.05 18.52 21.18
C GLY A 219 -16.27 18.43 20.25
N VAL A 220 -16.12 18.04 18.99
CA VAL A 220 -17.24 17.83 18.05
C VAL A 220 -17.72 16.39 18.13
N PRO A 221 -19.06 16.15 18.25
CA PRO A 221 -19.62 14.81 18.18
C PRO A 221 -19.39 14.17 16.81
N VAL A 222 -18.71 13.01 16.81
CA VAL A 222 -18.38 12.22 15.61
C VAL A 222 -18.70 10.75 15.87
N ASN A 223 -18.58 9.88 14.85
CA ASN A 223 -18.64 8.44 15.09
C ASN A 223 -17.50 8.00 16.02
N CYS A 224 -17.74 6.94 16.77
CA CYS A 224 -16.78 6.45 17.75
C CYS A 224 -15.56 5.83 17.04
N GLY A 225 -14.36 6.19 17.48
CA GLY A 225 -13.11 5.58 17.02
C GLY A 225 -12.90 4.17 17.58
N PRO A 226 -11.80 3.48 17.22
CA PRO A 226 -11.60 2.08 17.62
C PRO A 226 -11.31 1.90 19.10
N LYS A 227 -10.71 2.91 19.77
CA LYS A 227 -10.36 2.81 21.19
C LYS A 227 -11.55 2.45 22.05
N GLY A 228 -11.42 1.39 22.85
CA GLY A 228 -12.49 0.87 23.72
C GLY A 228 -13.47 -0.08 23.04
N LEU A 229 -13.39 -0.28 21.73
CA LEU A 229 -14.12 -1.34 21.04
C LEU A 229 -13.39 -2.68 21.18
N PRO A 230 -14.11 -3.82 21.16
CA PRO A 230 -13.49 -5.13 21.24
C PRO A 230 -12.57 -5.39 20.04
N THR A 231 -11.38 -5.91 20.32
CA THR A 231 -10.42 -6.34 19.29
C THR A 231 -10.73 -7.73 18.76
N ASP A 232 -10.28 -8.04 17.55
CA ASP A 232 -10.29 -9.40 17.01
C ASP A 232 -8.84 -9.87 16.81
N THR A 233 -8.65 -11.15 16.49
CA THR A 233 -7.34 -11.77 16.25
C THR A 233 -7.06 -11.90 14.77
N ASN A 234 -5.79 -11.77 14.38
CA ASN A 234 -5.34 -12.07 13.04
C ASN A 234 -5.38 -13.57 12.76
N LEU A 235 -5.47 -13.93 11.48
CA LEU A 235 -5.54 -15.32 11.03
C LEU A 235 -4.39 -15.63 10.09
N LEU A 236 -3.89 -16.85 10.17
CA LEU A 236 -2.97 -17.45 9.21
C LEU A 236 -3.53 -18.79 8.75
N TYR A 237 -3.68 -18.91 7.44
CA TYR A 237 -4.12 -20.13 6.80
C TYR A 237 -2.98 -20.75 6.01
N ARG A 238 -2.63 -21.99 6.31
CA ARG A 238 -1.65 -22.77 5.56
C ARG A 238 -2.30 -23.47 4.37
N GLN A 239 -1.71 -23.35 3.19
CA GLN A 239 -2.18 -24.07 2.02
C GLN A 239 -1.69 -25.54 2.03
N ARG A 240 -2.60 -26.47 1.81
CA ARG A 240 -2.31 -27.89 1.64
C ARG A 240 -2.01 -28.23 0.18
N ALA A 241 -1.40 -29.39 -0.06
CA ALA A 241 -1.08 -29.86 -1.40
C ALA A 241 -2.30 -30.10 -2.31
N ASP A 242 -3.51 -30.19 -1.75
CA ASP A 242 -4.75 -30.31 -2.51
C ASP A 242 -5.39 -28.95 -2.87
N GLY A 243 -4.72 -27.84 -2.55
CA GLY A 243 -5.17 -26.46 -2.81
C GLY A 243 -6.17 -25.94 -1.78
N THR A 244 -6.49 -26.71 -0.71
CA THR A 244 -7.30 -26.22 0.41
C THR A 244 -6.45 -25.56 1.48
N PHE A 245 -7.09 -24.76 2.34
CA PHE A 245 -6.43 -24.04 3.43
C PHE A 245 -6.81 -24.61 4.80
N GLU A 246 -5.85 -24.60 5.70
CA GLU A 246 -6.00 -24.97 7.11
C GLU A 246 -5.72 -23.77 7.99
N ASP A 247 -6.61 -23.49 8.95
CA ASP A 247 -6.39 -22.46 9.96
C ASP A 247 -5.29 -22.90 10.94
N VAL A 248 -4.14 -22.24 10.87
CA VAL A 248 -2.98 -22.45 11.74
C VAL A 248 -2.72 -21.27 12.67
N SER A 249 -3.67 -20.35 12.82
CA SER A 249 -3.52 -19.08 13.53
C SER A 249 -3.02 -19.25 14.97
N GLU A 250 -3.57 -20.21 15.71
CA GLU A 250 -3.15 -20.51 17.09
C GLU A 250 -1.80 -21.24 17.13
N ALA A 251 -1.60 -22.23 16.27
CA ALA A 251 -0.38 -23.02 16.20
C ALA A 251 0.82 -22.15 15.81
N SER A 252 0.65 -21.29 14.82
CA SER A 252 1.68 -20.35 14.36
C SER A 252 1.99 -19.22 15.35
N GLY A 253 1.14 -18.99 16.35
CA GLY A 253 1.29 -17.87 17.28
C GLY A 253 0.70 -16.54 16.81
N VAL A 254 0.23 -16.43 15.56
CA VAL A 254 -0.35 -15.21 14.99
C VAL A 254 -1.58 -14.75 15.79
N ALA A 255 -2.47 -15.66 16.19
CA ALA A 255 -3.66 -15.33 16.98
C ALA A 255 -3.38 -14.97 18.45
N ARG A 256 -2.16 -15.18 18.95
CA ARG A 256 -1.78 -14.87 20.34
C ARG A 256 -1.55 -13.36 20.56
N VAL A 257 -1.31 -12.59 19.49
CA VAL A 257 -1.19 -11.13 19.55
C VAL A 257 -2.59 -10.53 19.60
N THR A 258 -2.97 -9.98 20.76
CA THR A 258 -4.29 -9.44 21.04
C THR A 258 -4.22 -7.97 21.44
N GLY A 259 -5.39 -7.30 21.59
CA GLY A 259 -5.45 -5.90 22.02
C GLY A 259 -4.92 -4.93 20.96
N ARG A 260 -5.00 -5.28 19.68
CA ARG A 260 -4.60 -4.46 18.55
C ARG A 260 -5.79 -4.18 17.63
N TYR A 261 -5.67 -3.12 16.84
CA TYR A 261 -6.62 -2.79 15.76
C TYR A 261 -5.91 -2.86 14.41
N PRO A 262 -5.66 -4.07 13.89
CA PRO A 262 -4.86 -4.28 12.68
C PRO A 262 -5.54 -3.70 11.44
N MET A 263 -4.73 -3.06 10.60
CA MET A 263 -5.14 -2.48 9.32
C MET A 263 -4.42 -3.18 8.15
N THR A 264 -3.55 -2.51 7.44
CA THR A 264 -2.80 -3.03 6.30
C THR A 264 -1.69 -3.96 6.74
N ALA A 265 -1.47 -5.04 5.98
CA ALA A 265 -0.40 -6.01 6.22
C ALA A 265 0.53 -6.10 5.00
N ALA A 266 1.83 -6.12 5.22
CA ALA A 266 2.84 -6.32 4.19
C ALA A 266 3.77 -7.46 4.60
N ALA A 267 4.02 -8.38 3.66
CA ALA A 267 4.85 -9.57 3.88
C ALA A 267 6.13 -9.50 3.03
N ALA A 268 7.28 -9.42 3.69
CA ALA A 268 8.60 -9.37 3.07
C ALA A 268 9.68 -9.86 4.03
N ASP A 269 10.88 -10.17 3.53
CA ASP A 269 12.07 -10.42 4.35
C ASP A 269 12.58 -9.08 4.91
N LEU A 270 12.20 -8.76 6.16
CA LEU A 270 12.48 -7.47 6.79
C LEU A 270 13.76 -7.48 7.64
N ASP A 271 14.28 -8.64 8.00
CA ASP A 271 15.51 -8.76 8.77
C ASP A 271 16.72 -9.27 7.95
N GLY A 272 16.48 -9.66 6.70
CA GLY A 272 17.51 -10.07 5.75
C GLY A 272 17.97 -11.53 5.93
N ASP A 273 17.19 -12.37 6.61
CA ASP A 273 17.51 -13.77 6.85
C ASP A 273 16.99 -14.74 5.75
N GLY A 274 16.22 -14.19 4.80
CA GLY A 274 15.66 -14.91 3.65
C GLY A 274 14.31 -15.55 3.92
N TRP A 275 13.70 -15.38 5.10
CA TRP A 275 12.34 -15.83 5.42
C TRP A 275 11.38 -14.63 5.44
N THR A 276 10.14 -14.89 5.08
CA THR A 276 9.16 -13.82 4.99
C THR A 276 8.58 -13.50 6.36
N ASP A 277 8.73 -12.25 6.81
CA ASP A 277 8.09 -11.64 7.96
C ASP A 277 6.78 -10.95 7.55
N ILE A 278 5.95 -10.58 8.54
CA ILE A 278 4.70 -9.86 8.28
C ILE A 278 4.62 -8.62 9.17
N TYR A 279 4.67 -7.44 8.58
CA TYR A 279 4.41 -6.19 9.28
C TYR A 279 2.94 -5.79 9.15
N VAL A 280 2.31 -5.40 10.26
CA VAL A 280 0.91 -5.00 10.30
C VAL A 280 0.77 -3.63 10.94
N ALA A 281 0.35 -2.64 10.15
CA ALA A 281 -0.05 -1.34 10.68
C ALA A 281 -1.28 -1.51 11.58
N SER A 282 -1.31 -0.80 12.70
CA SER A 282 -2.42 -0.88 13.65
C SER A 282 -2.95 0.50 13.98
N ASP A 283 -4.26 0.67 13.94
CA ASP A 283 -4.93 1.92 14.28
C ASP A 283 -4.91 2.14 15.79
N SER A 284 -4.36 3.26 16.23
CA SER A 284 -4.39 3.72 17.64
C SER A 284 -3.81 2.75 18.68
N THR A 285 -3.09 1.73 18.24
CA THR A 285 -2.37 0.73 19.06
C THR A 285 -0.98 0.47 18.47
N ALA A 286 -0.11 -0.23 19.23
CA ALA A 286 1.18 -0.63 18.71
C ALA A 286 1.05 -1.43 17.41
N ALA A 287 1.88 -1.16 16.41
CA ALA A 287 2.01 -1.99 15.23
C ALA A 287 2.54 -3.39 15.60
N ILE A 288 2.43 -4.34 14.69
CA ILE A 288 2.88 -5.71 14.89
C ILE A 288 3.94 -6.04 13.84
N LEU A 289 5.02 -6.69 14.25
CA LEU A 289 6.00 -7.30 13.36
C LEU A 289 6.14 -8.78 13.73
N TYR A 290 5.45 -9.62 12.98
CA TYR A 290 5.58 -11.06 13.09
C TYR A 290 6.86 -11.50 12.40
N ARG A 291 7.94 -11.73 13.17
CA ARG A 291 9.16 -12.33 12.67
C ARG A 291 8.97 -13.82 12.52
N ASN A 292 9.34 -14.37 11.38
CA ASN A 292 9.32 -15.80 11.11
C ASN A 292 10.39 -16.53 11.94
N ASN A 293 10.02 -17.56 12.66
CA ASN A 293 10.94 -18.36 13.48
C ASN A 293 11.55 -19.56 12.73
N HIS A 294 11.26 -19.74 11.44
CA HIS A 294 11.72 -20.85 10.56
C HIS A 294 11.19 -22.24 10.94
N ASP A 295 10.21 -22.33 11.81
CA ASP A 295 9.61 -23.59 12.29
C ASP A 295 8.08 -23.63 12.11
N GLY A 296 7.55 -22.71 11.30
CA GLY A 296 6.11 -22.54 11.07
C GLY A 296 5.43 -21.65 12.10
N THR A 297 6.21 -21.01 13.00
CA THR A 297 5.70 -20.09 14.02
C THR A 297 6.24 -18.67 13.83
N PHE A 298 5.56 -17.71 14.48
CA PHE A 298 5.92 -16.30 14.46
C PHE A 298 6.04 -15.75 15.88
N THR A 299 6.90 -14.73 16.03
CA THR A 299 7.04 -13.94 17.25
C THR A 299 6.82 -12.47 16.93
N ASP A 300 5.95 -11.78 17.68
CA ASP A 300 5.83 -10.32 17.58
C ASP A 300 7.08 -9.65 18.16
N VAL A 301 7.86 -9.04 17.29
CA VAL A 301 9.11 -8.34 17.62
C VAL A 301 9.03 -6.83 17.34
N ALA A 302 7.85 -6.26 17.09
CA ALA A 302 7.71 -4.85 16.71
C ALA A 302 8.36 -3.89 17.72
N LEU A 303 8.18 -4.15 19.03
CA LEU A 303 8.77 -3.30 20.06
C LEU A 303 10.31 -3.35 20.08
N PRO A 304 10.97 -4.52 20.20
CA PRO A 304 12.44 -4.56 20.16
C PRO A 304 13.02 -4.18 18.80
N SER A 305 12.27 -4.25 17.72
CA SER A 305 12.69 -3.83 16.38
C SER A 305 12.57 -2.31 16.13
N GLY A 306 11.92 -1.55 17.03
CA GLY A 306 11.75 -0.11 16.88
C GLY A 306 10.61 0.33 15.98
N VAL A 307 9.69 -0.57 15.58
CA VAL A 307 8.59 -0.26 14.64
C VAL A 307 7.19 -0.32 15.24
N ALA A 308 7.09 -0.52 16.56
CA ALA A 308 5.81 -0.60 17.27
C ALA A 308 5.14 0.78 17.44
N TYR A 309 5.94 1.82 17.65
CA TYR A 309 5.56 3.17 18.04
C TYR A 309 6.30 4.21 17.20
N ASP A 310 5.94 5.49 17.34
CA ASP A 310 6.70 6.61 16.79
C ASP A 310 8.00 6.87 17.59
N GLU A 311 8.79 7.87 17.16
CA GLU A 311 10.05 8.28 17.80
C GLU A 311 9.87 8.72 19.28
N ASP A 312 8.68 9.17 19.67
CA ASP A 312 8.32 9.55 21.05
C ASP A 312 7.77 8.38 21.88
N GLY A 313 7.66 7.17 21.33
CA GLY A 313 7.11 5.98 21.99
C GLY A 313 5.58 5.99 22.10
N ARG A 314 4.87 6.73 21.23
CA ARG A 314 3.40 6.79 21.19
C ARG A 314 2.81 5.84 20.16
N ALA A 315 1.67 5.23 20.50
CA ALA A 315 0.88 4.49 19.54
C ALA A 315 0.15 5.47 18.61
N GLN A 316 0.32 5.28 17.32
CA GLN A 316 -0.26 6.09 16.28
C GLN A 316 -1.43 5.36 15.61
N ALA A 317 -2.28 6.08 14.86
CA ALA A 317 -3.32 5.47 14.02
C ALA A 317 -2.73 5.02 12.69
N GLY A 318 -1.98 3.91 12.71
CA GLY A 318 -1.31 3.37 11.52
C GLY A 318 -2.30 2.82 10.50
N MET A 319 -2.19 3.25 9.24
CA MET A 319 -3.12 2.89 8.15
C MET A 319 -2.43 2.31 6.93
N GLY A 320 -1.89 3.14 6.05
CA GLY A 320 -1.20 2.72 4.83
C GLY A 320 0.27 2.39 5.06
N LEU A 321 0.82 1.56 4.19
CA LEU A 321 2.22 1.11 4.21
C LEU A 321 2.89 1.31 2.86
N GLY A 322 4.15 1.73 2.89
CA GLY A 322 5.05 1.70 1.73
C GLY A 322 6.33 0.95 2.11
N LEU A 323 6.85 0.13 1.20
CA LEU A 323 8.11 -0.59 1.37
C LEU A 323 9.01 -0.32 0.17
N ALA A 324 10.17 0.28 0.41
CA ALA A 324 11.24 0.46 -0.56
C ALA A 324 12.53 0.86 0.15
N ASP A 325 13.64 0.77 -0.54
CA ASP A 325 14.93 1.32 -0.11
C ASP A 325 14.98 2.82 -0.48
N PHE A 326 14.81 3.70 0.50
CA PHE A 326 14.79 5.14 0.22
C PHE A 326 16.19 5.78 0.31
N ASP A 327 17.11 5.19 1.08
CA ASP A 327 18.46 5.75 1.30
C ASP A 327 19.54 5.13 0.40
N GLY A 328 19.20 4.09 -0.36
CA GLY A 328 20.08 3.48 -1.36
C GLY A 328 21.10 2.50 -0.77
N ASP A 329 20.82 1.93 0.40
CA ASP A 329 21.73 1.00 1.07
C ASP A 329 21.46 -0.48 0.72
N GLY A 330 20.37 -0.76 0.02
CA GLY A 330 19.98 -2.09 -0.46
C GLY A 330 19.16 -2.88 0.55
N ARG A 331 18.54 -2.23 1.54
CA ARG A 331 17.59 -2.82 2.48
C ARG A 331 16.20 -2.21 2.28
N LEU A 332 15.19 -2.92 2.74
CA LEU A 332 13.81 -2.41 2.71
C LEU A 332 13.54 -1.55 3.93
N ASP A 333 13.05 -0.34 3.70
CA ASP A 333 12.54 0.58 4.71
C ASP A 333 11.01 0.58 4.70
N LEU A 334 10.40 1.10 5.77
CA LEU A 334 8.96 1.11 5.97
C LEU A 334 8.45 2.55 6.10
N LEU A 335 7.45 2.90 5.31
CA LEU A 335 6.64 4.10 5.48
C LEU A 335 5.28 3.69 6.05
N LYS A 336 4.76 4.44 7.03
CA LYS A 336 3.45 4.22 7.64
C LYS A 336 2.71 5.53 7.80
N THR A 337 1.49 5.63 7.25
CA THR A 337 0.63 6.82 7.33
C THR A 337 -0.23 6.86 8.59
N HIS A 338 -0.72 8.05 8.93
CA HIS A 338 -1.40 8.33 10.19
C HIS A 338 -2.58 9.27 10.11
N PHE A 339 -3.17 9.51 11.30
CA PHE A 339 -4.28 10.44 11.50
C PHE A 339 -3.79 11.90 11.55
N ALA A 340 -4.74 12.85 11.45
CA ALA A 340 -4.44 14.27 11.57
C ALA A 340 -3.80 14.61 12.93
N ASP A 341 -2.90 15.58 12.94
CA ASP A 341 -2.04 16.00 14.04
C ASP A 341 -0.95 14.99 14.43
N ASP A 342 -0.80 13.92 13.64
CA ASP A 342 0.28 12.95 13.76
C ASP A 342 1.28 13.11 12.60
N ILE A 343 2.48 12.54 12.73
CA ILE A 343 3.54 12.57 11.71
C ILE A 343 3.64 11.16 11.13
N PRO A 344 3.71 10.99 9.79
CA PRO A 344 3.95 9.68 9.22
C PRO A 344 5.26 9.10 9.77
N ALA A 345 5.32 7.81 10.00
CA ALA A 345 6.57 7.17 10.39
C ALA A 345 7.34 6.72 9.15
N LEU A 346 8.65 7.00 9.13
CA LEU A 346 9.60 6.49 8.13
C LEU A 346 10.68 5.70 8.88
N TYR A 347 10.52 4.40 8.92
CA TYR A 347 11.44 3.51 9.60
C TYR A 347 12.55 3.08 8.66
N ARG A 348 13.76 3.65 8.86
CA ARG A 348 14.97 3.25 8.16
C ARG A 348 15.49 1.93 8.72
N SER A 349 15.77 0.98 7.86
CA SER A 349 16.33 -0.32 8.24
C SER A 349 17.80 -0.19 8.63
N LEU A 350 18.14 -0.61 9.84
CA LEU A 350 19.52 -0.72 10.31
C LEU A 350 20.10 -2.13 10.05
N GLY A 351 19.30 -3.00 9.41
CA GLY A 351 19.60 -4.41 9.19
C GLY A 351 19.27 -5.29 10.39
N ARG A 352 19.13 -6.60 10.15
CA ARG A 352 18.80 -7.62 11.16
C ARG A 352 17.51 -7.33 11.91
N GLY A 353 16.50 -6.81 11.21
CA GLY A 353 15.19 -6.50 11.79
C GLY A 353 15.17 -5.34 12.79
N GLN A 354 16.20 -4.47 12.77
CA GLN A 354 16.24 -3.25 13.57
C GLN A 354 15.95 -2.03 12.69
N PHE A 355 15.17 -1.10 13.23
CA PHE A 355 14.74 0.10 12.51
C PHE A 355 14.83 1.35 13.40
N GLU A 356 14.93 2.49 12.74
CA GLU A 356 14.92 3.82 13.37
C GLU A 356 13.90 4.71 12.66
N ASP A 357 12.98 5.34 13.41
CA ASP A 357 12.08 6.32 12.83
C ASP A 357 12.83 7.62 12.54
N VAL A 358 12.89 7.99 11.27
CA VAL A 358 13.60 9.18 10.78
C VAL A 358 12.69 10.21 10.15
N ALA A 359 11.36 10.06 10.24
CA ALA A 359 10.39 10.88 9.53
C ALA A 359 10.56 12.37 9.79
N THR A 360 10.75 12.78 11.05
CA THR A 360 10.96 14.18 11.43
C THR A 360 12.27 14.73 10.84
N SER A 361 13.38 14.01 10.99
CA SER A 361 14.68 14.42 10.47
C SER A 361 14.75 14.40 8.94
N ALA A 362 13.98 13.52 8.31
CA ALA A 362 13.84 13.43 6.87
C ALA A 362 12.90 14.50 6.27
N GLY A 363 12.14 15.25 7.09
CA GLY A 363 11.30 16.38 6.65
C GLY A 363 9.86 16.01 6.29
N LEU A 364 9.37 14.83 6.66
CA LEU A 364 7.98 14.41 6.36
C LEU A 364 6.94 15.03 7.30
N GLY A 365 7.34 15.60 8.44
CA GLY A 365 6.45 16.15 9.46
C GLY A 365 5.76 17.48 9.13
N VAL A 366 5.87 17.99 7.91
CA VAL A 366 5.41 19.35 7.56
C VAL A 366 3.92 19.46 7.23
N LEU A 367 3.23 18.36 6.96
CA LEU A 367 1.83 18.33 6.51
C LEU A 367 0.91 17.48 7.41
N ASN A 368 1.10 17.55 8.72
CA ASN A 368 0.37 16.74 9.71
C ASN A 368 -1.13 17.06 9.89
N ARG A 369 -1.68 18.03 9.14
CA ARG A 369 -3.11 18.40 9.21
C ARG A 369 -4.04 17.42 8.50
N TYR A 370 -3.53 16.60 7.62
CA TYR A 370 -4.31 15.65 6.85
C TYR A 370 -4.43 14.29 7.57
N VAL A 371 -5.54 13.62 7.35
CA VAL A 371 -5.64 12.18 7.60
C VAL A 371 -5.11 11.48 6.37
N GLU A 372 -4.08 10.69 6.53
CA GLU A 372 -3.32 10.04 5.47
C GLU A 372 -3.71 8.56 5.40
N TRP A 373 -3.90 8.04 4.19
CA TRP A 373 -4.38 6.68 3.97
C TRP A 373 -3.41 5.88 3.10
N GLY A 374 -3.79 5.67 1.84
CA GLY A 374 -2.95 4.96 0.89
C GLY A 374 -1.61 5.63 0.70
N ALA A 375 -0.54 4.87 0.81
CA ALA A 375 0.82 5.37 0.70
C ALA A 375 1.68 4.46 -0.16
N GLY A 376 2.73 5.00 -0.74
CA GLY A 376 3.75 4.24 -1.44
C GLY A 376 5.07 5.00 -1.50
N MET A 377 6.10 4.28 -1.84
CA MET A 377 7.43 4.82 -2.10
C MET A 377 7.88 4.51 -3.56
N PRO A 378 7.12 4.99 -4.58
CA PRO A 378 7.53 4.86 -5.99
C PRO A 378 8.70 5.79 -6.31
N ASP A 379 9.45 5.48 -7.36
CA ASP A 379 10.40 6.41 -7.97
C ASP A 379 9.67 7.16 -9.10
N LEU A 380 9.14 8.33 -8.77
CA LEU A 380 8.22 9.07 -9.65
C LEU A 380 8.91 9.84 -10.77
N ASP A 381 10.18 10.23 -10.58
CA ASP A 381 10.97 10.95 -11.59
C ASP A 381 12.10 10.09 -12.19
N ASN A 382 12.05 8.79 -12.00
CA ASN A 382 12.98 7.81 -12.57
C ASN A 382 14.47 8.10 -12.23
N ASP A 383 14.74 8.82 -11.11
CA ASP A 383 16.11 9.20 -10.73
C ASP A 383 16.85 8.12 -9.93
N GLY A 384 16.19 7.02 -9.60
CA GLY A 384 16.70 5.91 -8.82
C GLY A 384 16.56 6.09 -7.32
N ARG A 385 15.68 6.98 -6.86
CA ARG A 385 15.33 7.17 -5.44
C ARG A 385 13.84 6.99 -5.25
N ALA A 386 13.48 6.32 -4.18
CA ALA A 386 12.09 6.19 -3.81
C ALA A 386 11.56 7.52 -3.25
N ASP A 387 10.57 8.12 -3.90
CA ASP A 387 9.81 9.27 -3.44
C ASP A 387 8.71 8.82 -2.48
N VAL A 388 7.96 9.77 -1.90
CA VAL A 388 6.81 9.44 -1.05
C VAL A 388 5.55 10.04 -1.65
N PHE A 389 4.50 9.22 -1.73
CA PHE A 389 3.16 9.62 -2.12
C PHE A 389 2.14 9.13 -1.11
N TYR A 390 1.18 9.98 -0.69
CA TYR A 390 0.00 9.52 0.02
C TYR A 390 -1.29 10.23 -0.37
N ALA A 391 -2.37 9.44 -0.32
CA ALA A 391 -3.71 9.93 -0.48
C ALA A 391 -4.26 10.43 0.86
N THR A 392 -5.06 11.50 0.84
CA THR A 392 -5.61 12.09 2.05
C THR A 392 -7.13 12.22 2.02
N GLY A 393 -7.75 12.30 3.21
CA GLY A 393 -9.17 12.51 3.36
C GLY A 393 -9.63 12.30 4.80
N ASN A 394 -10.26 13.32 5.41
CA ASN A 394 -10.72 13.19 6.79
C ASN A 394 -11.84 12.15 6.91
N VAL A 395 -11.90 11.48 8.05
CA VAL A 395 -12.93 10.47 8.36
C VAL A 395 -14.30 11.11 8.67
N TYR A 396 -14.29 12.36 9.10
CA TYR A 396 -15.48 13.06 9.62
C TYR A 396 -15.85 14.22 8.67
N PRO A 397 -16.86 14.05 7.79
CA PRO A 397 -17.29 15.12 6.87
C PRO A 397 -17.71 16.41 7.57
N GLU A 398 -18.26 16.29 8.79
CA GLU A 398 -18.74 17.43 9.56
C GLU A 398 -17.62 18.32 10.14
N ILE A 399 -16.40 17.81 10.26
CA ILE A 399 -15.31 18.51 10.96
C ILE A 399 -14.87 19.79 10.25
N GLU A 400 -14.85 19.82 8.93
CA GLU A 400 -14.43 21.03 8.19
C GLU A 400 -15.34 22.24 8.44
N LYS A 401 -16.60 22.00 8.87
CA LYS A 401 -17.54 23.05 9.26
C LYS A 401 -17.15 23.75 10.57
N HIS A 402 -16.37 23.06 11.41
CA HIS A 402 -15.87 23.55 12.70
C HIS A 402 -14.40 23.98 12.61
N PHE A 403 -13.61 23.28 11.81
CA PHE A 403 -12.15 23.44 11.71
C PHE A 403 -11.71 23.35 10.25
N ALA A 404 -11.68 24.48 9.54
CA ALA A 404 -11.37 24.54 8.10
C ALA A 404 -9.99 24.01 7.73
N GLN A 405 -9.04 23.93 8.69
CA GLN A 405 -7.71 23.36 8.49
C GLN A 405 -7.70 21.83 8.37
N TYR A 406 -8.80 21.15 8.70
CA TYR A 406 -8.96 19.69 8.59
C TYR A 406 -10.05 19.37 7.55
N PRO A 407 -9.80 19.57 6.26
CA PRO A 407 -10.79 19.39 5.22
C PRO A 407 -11.18 17.90 5.11
N HIS A 408 -12.45 17.64 4.82
CA HIS A 408 -12.91 16.28 4.52
C HIS A 408 -12.31 15.74 3.24
N ARG A 409 -12.19 16.60 2.23
CA ARG A 409 -11.53 16.31 0.95
C ARG A 409 -10.15 16.96 0.94
N GLY A 410 -9.10 16.15 0.81
CA GLY A 410 -7.72 16.62 0.75
C GLY A 410 -7.05 16.33 -0.59
N PRO A 411 -5.92 17.01 -0.88
CA PRO A 411 -5.08 16.70 -2.04
C PRO A 411 -4.34 15.37 -1.82
N LYS A 412 -3.64 14.89 -2.83
CA LYS A 412 -2.57 13.92 -2.68
C LYS A 412 -1.31 14.66 -2.27
N VAL A 413 -0.52 14.04 -1.42
CA VAL A 413 0.74 14.61 -0.93
C VAL A 413 1.89 13.87 -1.58
N VAL A 414 2.84 14.62 -2.11
CA VAL A 414 4.00 14.09 -2.82
C VAL A 414 5.25 14.72 -2.25
N PHE A 415 6.18 13.89 -1.81
CA PHE A 415 7.50 14.31 -1.38
C PHE A 415 8.56 13.72 -2.30
N ARG A 416 9.42 14.58 -2.83
CA ARG A 416 10.60 14.17 -3.58
C ARG A 416 11.73 13.77 -2.65
N ASN A 417 12.35 12.64 -2.90
CA ASN A 417 13.58 12.23 -2.23
C ASN A 417 14.79 12.98 -2.83
N MET A 418 15.43 13.79 -2.01
CA MET A 418 16.49 14.70 -2.47
C MET A 418 17.87 14.05 -2.57
N ASP A 419 18.20 13.22 -1.58
CA ASP A 419 19.57 12.72 -1.41
C ASP A 419 19.66 11.36 -0.68
N GLY A 420 18.51 10.70 -0.45
CA GLY A 420 18.44 9.48 0.37
C GLY A 420 18.33 9.75 1.87
N ALA A 421 18.26 11.02 2.30
CA ALA A 421 18.13 11.38 3.69
C ALA A 421 17.04 12.43 3.96
N ARG A 422 16.69 13.22 2.94
CA ARG A 422 15.74 14.33 3.06
C ARG A 422 14.73 14.32 1.95
N PHE A 423 13.52 14.69 2.31
CA PHE A 423 12.40 14.83 1.38
C PHE A 423 11.97 16.30 1.28
N GLU A 424 11.55 16.71 0.08
CA GLU A 424 10.97 18.02 -0.21
C GLU A 424 9.50 17.85 -0.58
N ASP A 425 8.60 18.61 0.06
CA ASP A 425 7.20 18.70 -0.36
C ASP A 425 7.09 19.31 -1.76
N VAL A 426 6.71 18.51 -2.73
CA VAL A 426 6.52 18.89 -4.12
C VAL A 426 5.05 18.84 -4.55
N SER A 427 4.12 18.61 -3.61
CA SER A 427 2.69 18.44 -3.88
C SER A 427 2.11 19.54 -4.75
N ALA A 428 2.42 20.81 -4.43
CA ALA A 428 1.94 21.98 -5.19
C ALA A 428 2.45 22.03 -6.64
N ARG A 429 3.53 21.31 -6.94
CA ARG A 429 4.19 21.26 -8.26
C ARG A 429 3.88 19.96 -9.02
N SER A 430 3.20 19.01 -8.37
CA SER A 430 2.94 17.66 -8.91
C SER A 430 1.67 17.58 -9.79
N GLY A 431 1.15 18.72 -10.26
CA GLY A 431 0.09 18.80 -11.24
C GLY A 431 -1.34 18.81 -10.68
N PRO A 432 -2.33 19.06 -11.56
CA PRO A 432 -3.71 19.25 -11.12
C PRO A 432 -4.35 17.98 -10.54
N GLY A 433 -3.95 16.79 -10.96
CA GLY A 433 -4.45 15.52 -10.41
C GLY A 433 -4.06 15.32 -8.96
N ALA A 434 -2.82 15.68 -8.58
CA ALA A 434 -2.37 15.64 -7.19
C ALA A 434 -3.13 16.66 -6.32
N LEU A 435 -3.40 17.84 -6.84
CA LEU A 435 -4.06 18.93 -6.10
C LEU A 435 -5.58 18.78 -6.00
N ALA A 436 -6.20 17.95 -6.83
CA ALA A 436 -7.65 17.74 -6.81
C ALA A 436 -8.10 17.16 -5.46
N PRO A 437 -9.03 17.86 -4.74
CA PRO A 437 -9.40 17.43 -3.40
C PRO A 437 -10.45 16.32 -3.45
N HIS A 438 -10.14 15.19 -2.82
CA HIS A 438 -11.04 14.04 -2.66
C HIS A 438 -10.97 13.49 -1.24
N SER A 439 -11.98 12.74 -0.81
CA SER A 439 -11.88 11.90 0.38
C SER A 439 -11.31 10.54 -0.04
N SER A 440 -9.99 10.51 -0.23
CA SER A 440 -9.31 9.34 -0.78
C SER A 440 -8.99 8.29 0.29
N ARG A 441 -8.77 7.03 -0.14
CA ARG A 441 -8.37 5.90 0.72
C ARG A 441 -7.24 5.13 0.07
N GLY A 442 -7.50 3.92 -0.43
CA GLY A 442 -6.49 3.08 -1.06
C GLY A 442 -5.90 3.68 -2.32
N VAL A 443 -4.63 3.37 -2.53
CA VAL A 443 -3.89 3.71 -3.77
C VAL A 443 -3.22 2.45 -4.26
N ALA A 444 -3.27 2.22 -5.58
CA ALA A 444 -2.45 1.22 -6.25
C ALA A 444 -1.51 1.93 -7.24
N PHE A 445 -0.23 1.55 -7.23
CA PHE A 445 0.79 2.08 -8.13
C PHE A 445 1.13 1.08 -9.24
N GLY A 446 1.45 1.58 -10.42
CA GLY A 446 1.87 0.78 -11.57
C GLY A 446 1.92 1.62 -12.85
N ASP A 447 2.63 1.14 -13.84
CA ASP A 447 2.67 1.72 -15.19
C ASP A 447 1.52 1.08 -16.00
N TYR A 448 0.33 1.73 -16.04
CA TYR A 448 -0.86 1.14 -16.66
C TYR A 448 -0.87 1.32 -18.19
N ASP A 449 -0.16 2.29 -18.74
CA ASP A 449 -0.09 2.54 -20.19
C ASP A 449 1.25 2.17 -20.83
N ASN A 450 2.14 1.52 -20.05
CA ASN A 450 3.43 0.97 -20.45
C ASN A 450 4.38 2.02 -21.04
N ASP A 451 4.32 3.27 -20.53
CA ASP A 451 5.22 4.35 -20.94
C ASP A 451 6.49 4.45 -20.08
N GLY A 452 6.55 3.74 -18.97
CA GLY A 452 7.67 3.64 -18.04
C GLY A 452 7.64 4.64 -16.90
N ASP A 453 6.52 5.30 -16.69
CA ASP A 453 6.30 6.23 -15.59
C ASP A 453 5.29 5.62 -14.61
N VAL A 454 5.53 5.77 -13.31
CA VAL A 454 4.62 5.17 -12.32
C VAL A 454 3.39 6.03 -12.14
N ASP A 455 2.23 5.44 -12.40
CA ASP A 455 0.90 6.02 -12.22
C ASP A 455 0.26 5.61 -10.90
N ALA A 456 -0.90 6.22 -10.57
CA ALA A 456 -1.64 5.89 -9.35
C ALA A 456 -3.15 5.78 -9.60
N LEU A 457 -3.73 4.64 -9.21
CA LEU A 457 -5.17 4.43 -9.11
C LEU A 457 -5.62 4.69 -7.68
N VAL A 458 -6.46 5.68 -7.46
CA VAL A 458 -6.87 6.13 -6.13
C VAL A 458 -8.35 5.88 -5.91
N MET A 459 -8.69 5.11 -4.88
CA MET A 459 -10.07 4.94 -4.42
C MET A 459 -10.54 6.20 -3.69
N ASN A 460 -11.63 6.81 -4.15
CA ASN A 460 -12.27 7.96 -3.54
C ASN A 460 -13.64 7.57 -2.95
N MET A 461 -13.94 8.04 -1.76
CA MET A 461 -15.18 7.70 -1.06
C MET A 461 -16.37 8.47 -1.63
N ASN A 462 -17.40 7.73 -2.05
CA ASN A 462 -18.64 8.25 -2.64
C ASN A 462 -18.44 9.08 -3.92
N GLU A 463 -17.32 8.85 -4.61
CA GLU A 463 -16.93 9.48 -5.88
C GLU A 463 -16.35 8.42 -6.83
N PRO A 464 -16.26 8.68 -8.14
CA PRO A 464 -15.43 7.86 -9.02
C PRO A 464 -13.99 7.80 -8.55
N PRO A 465 -13.23 6.74 -8.86
CA PRO A 465 -11.80 6.70 -8.58
C PRO A 465 -11.07 7.78 -9.38
N SER A 466 -9.88 8.17 -8.92
CA SER A 466 -8.95 8.93 -9.73
C SER A 466 -7.94 7.99 -10.37
N LEU A 467 -7.66 8.16 -11.66
CA LEU A 467 -6.54 7.55 -12.37
C LEU A 467 -5.54 8.67 -12.67
N LEU A 468 -4.54 8.76 -11.82
CA LEU A 468 -3.52 9.79 -11.89
C LEU A 468 -2.40 9.34 -12.81
N ARG A 469 -2.45 9.75 -14.07
CA ARG A 469 -1.38 9.51 -15.01
C ARG A 469 -0.22 10.46 -14.73
N ASN A 470 0.98 9.90 -14.58
CA ASN A 470 2.21 10.64 -14.44
C ASN A 470 2.69 11.12 -15.83
N GLU A 471 2.51 12.39 -16.14
CA GLU A 471 3.07 13.01 -17.34
C GLU A 471 4.52 13.45 -17.03
N TYR A 472 5.44 12.52 -16.93
CA TYR A 472 6.84 12.79 -16.66
C TYR A 472 7.51 13.48 -17.84
N ALA A 473 8.09 14.63 -17.60
CA ALA A 473 8.74 15.45 -18.63
C ALA A 473 10.27 15.41 -18.56
N GLY A 474 10.83 14.39 -17.90
CA GLY A 474 12.27 14.22 -17.75
C GLY A 474 12.90 13.31 -18.81
N GLY A 475 14.20 13.05 -18.67
CA GLY A 475 14.97 12.21 -19.58
C GLY A 475 15.53 10.94 -18.93
N ASN A 476 15.25 10.67 -17.67
CA ASN A 476 15.75 9.52 -16.94
C ASN A 476 15.26 8.20 -17.57
N GLY A 477 16.07 7.16 -17.43
CA GLY A 477 15.73 5.81 -17.85
C GLY A 477 15.02 5.05 -16.75
N TRP A 478 14.34 3.97 -17.12
CA TRP A 478 13.61 3.09 -16.22
C TRP A 478 13.81 1.62 -16.58
N LEU A 479 13.45 0.73 -15.69
CA LEU A 479 13.46 -0.71 -15.90
C LEU A 479 12.35 -1.33 -15.05
N GLU A 480 11.50 -2.15 -15.66
CA GLU A 480 10.53 -2.96 -14.94
C GLU A 480 10.93 -4.44 -14.94
N LEU A 481 10.73 -5.10 -13.82
CA LEU A 481 11.08 -6.50 -13.62
C LEU A 481 9.83 -7.31 -13.26
N LYS A 482 9.48 -8.29 -14.11
CA LYS A 482 8.47 -9.30 -13.82
C LYS A 482 9.17 -10.57 -13.38
N LEU A 483 8.85 -11.07 -12.19
CA LEU A 483 9.42 -12.31 -11.67
C LEU A 483 8.54 -13.52 -12.04
N ALA A 484 9.18 -14.66 -12.25
CA ALA A 484 8.50 -15.92 -12.52
C ALA A 484 9.16 -17.06 -11.74
N GLY A 485 8.56 -17.46 -10.62
CA GLY A 485 9.04 -18.55 -9.78
C GLY A 485 8.96 -19.90 -10.48
N THR A 486 9.85 -20.80 -10.11
CA THR A 486 9.88 -22.19 -10.57
C THR A 486 9.94 -23.19 -9.42
N ARG A 487 10.58 -22.82 -8.32
CA ARG A 487 10.60 -23.48 -7.02
C ARG A 487 9.85 -22.65 -5.97
N SER A 488 9.98 -21.35 -6.05
CA SER A 488 9.14 -20.39 -5.35
C SER A 488 7.74 -20.37 -5.97
N ASN A 489 6.77 -19.75 -5.29
CA ASN A 489 5.47 -19.45 -5.87
C ASN A 489 5.62 -18.73 -7.22
N ARG A 490 4.70 -18.99 -8.15
CA ARG A 490 4.84 -18.58 -9.54
C ARG A 490 4.87 -17.07 -9.75
N ALA A 491 4.13 -16.33 -8.92
CA ALA A 491 4.11 -14.86 -8.95
C ALA A 491 5.37 -14.22 -8.35
N GLY A 492 6.25 -14.98 -7.68
CA GLY A 492 7.47 -14.49 -7.02
C GLY A 492 7.20 -13.65 -5.76
N LEU A 493 6.01 -13.77 -5.16
CA LEU A 493 5.67 -13.04 -3.93
C LEU A 493 6.65 -13.39 -2.81
N GLY A 494 7.13 -12.37 -2.10
CA GLY A 494 8.16 -12.49 -1.06
C GLY A 494 9.59 -12.40 -1.59
N ALA A 495 9.82 -12.42 -2.92
CA ALA A 495 11.14 -12.19 -3.47
C ALA A 495 11.58 -10.74 -3.25
N THR A 496 12.87 -10.55 -2.92
CA THR A 496 13.52 -9.24 -2.84
C THR A 496 14.45 -9.06 -4.02
N VAL A 497 14.34 -7.91 -4.69
CA VAL A 497 15.19 -7.54 -5.83
C VAL A 497 16.04 -6.34 -5.47
N VAL A 498 17.35 -6.44 -5.72
CA VAL A 498 18.28 -5.33 -5.56
C VAL A 498 18.88 -4.99 -6.93
N VAL A 499 18.61 -3.77 -7.40
CA VAL A 499 19.18 -3.23 -8.65
C VAL A 499 20.29 -2.27 -8.31
N SER A 500 21.45 -2.46 -8.95
CA SER A 500 22.61 -1.56 -8.84
C SER A 500 22.80 -0.76 -10.11
N VAL A 501 22.90 0.56 -9.98
CA VAL A 501 23.10 1.50 -11.10
C VAL A 501 24.13 2.56 -10.68
N ALA A 502 25.25 2.64 -11.39
CA ALA A 502 26.31 3.63 -11.16
C ALA A 502 26.74 3.74 -9.66
N GLY A 503 26.82 2.56 -9.00
CA GLY A 503 27.25 2.47 -7.58
C GLY A 503 26.14 2.71 -6.55
N ARG A 504 24.92 3.05 -6.95
CA ARG A 504 23.74 3.12 -6.07
C ARG A 504 22.99 1.80 -6.11
N ARG A 505 22.40 1.43 -4.99
CA ARG A 505 21.50 0.27 -4.87
C ARG A 505 20.06 0.74 -4.71
N GLN A 506 19.13 -0.09 -5.09
CA GLN A 506 17.69 0.09 -4.92
C GLN A 506 17.11 -1.27 -4.59
N ALA A 507 16.49 -1.44 -3.41
CA ALA A 507 15.80 -2.67 -3.04
C ALA A 507 14.29 -2.51 -3.12
N ARG A 508 13.61 -3.53 -3.67
CA ARG A 508 12.16 -3.66 -3.69
C ARG A 508 11.76 -5.11 -3.45
N ALA A 509 10.57 -5.33 -2.88
CA ALA A 509 10.01 -6.66 -2.71
C ALA A 509 8.75 -6.85 -3.56
N VAL A 510 8.49 -8.08 -4.01
CA VAL A 510 7.23 -8.44 -4.66
C VAL A 510 6.19 -8.70 -3.58
N LEU A 511 5.19 -7.84 -3.49
CA LEU A 511 4.22 -7.80 -2.40
C LEU A 511 2.81 -8.16 -2.88
N SER A 512 2.09 -8.94 -2.10
CA SER A 512 0.68 -9.27 -2.37
C SER A 512 -0.28 -8.15 -1.96
N GLN A 513 0.11 -7.34 -0.96
CA GLN A 513 -0.61 -6.15 -0.52
C GLN A 513 0.37 -5.03 -0.20
N THR A 514 -0.04 -3.79 -0.51
CA THR A 514 0.70 -2.56 -0.27
C THR A 514 -0.24 -1.43 0.13
N SER A 515 0.30 -0.22 0.31
CA SER A 515 -0.45 1.00 0.45
C SER A 515 -1.48 0.92 1.59
N TYR A 516 -2.74 1.25 1.33
CA TYR A 516 -3.85 1.04 2.25
C TYR A 516 -4.86 0.11 1.60
N TYR A 517 -4.92 -1.13 2.07
CA TYR A 517 -5.85 -2.16 1.60
C TYR A 517 -5.73 -2.48 0.10
N SER A 518 -4.63 -2.12 -0.54
CA SER A 518 -4.46 -2.08 -1.99
C SER A 518 -3.38 -3.05 -2.46
N HIS A 519 -3.26 -3.18 -3.77
CA HIS A 519 -2.22 -3.97 -4.41
C HIS A 519 -1.63 -3.20 -5.59
N ASP A 520 -0.31 -3.04 -5.59
CA ASP A 520 0.44 -2.47 -6.72
C ASP A 520 0.73 -3.51 -7.79
N ASP A 521 1.00 -3.07 -9.01
CA ASP A 521 1.47 -3.97 -10.08
C ASP A 521 2.66 -4.81 -9.59
N LEU A 522 2.62 -6.11 -9.88
CA LEU A 522 3.70 -7.05 -9.53
C LEU A 522 5.01 -6.78 -10.29
N ARG A 523 4.98 -5.99 -11.37
CA ARG A 523 6.19 -5.51 -12.02
C ARG A 523 6.89 -4.51 -11.11
N LEU A 524 8.12 -4.83 -10.73
CA LEU A 524 8.93 -3.95 -9.89
C LEU A 524 9.58 -2.87 -10.75
N HIS A 525 9.25 -1.63 -10.51
CA HIS A 525 9.79 -0.47 -11.23
C HIS A 525 11.06 0.07 -10.56
N PHE A 526 12.09 0.37 -11.39
CA PHE A 526 13.37 0.94 -10.97
C PHE A 526 13.77 2.08 -11.90
N GLY A 527 13.99 3.27 -11.37
CA GLY A 527 14.59 4.37 -12.11
C GLY A 527 16.09 4.16 -12.30
N LEU A 528 16.58 4.49 -13.45
CA LEU A 528 17.99 4.37 -13.82
C LEU A 528 18.71 5.72 -13.87
N GLY A 529 17.99 6.85 -13.65
CA GLY A 529 18.54 8.17 -13.86
C GLY A 529 19.00 8.37 -15.31
N ALA A 530 20.13 9.00 -15.49
CA ALA A 530 20.73 9.21 -16.82
C ALA A 530 21.39 7.95 -17.43
N ASN A 531 21.32 6.80 -16.77
CA ASN A 531 22.00 5.60 -17.22
C ASN A 531 21.14 4.79 -18.19
N ALA A 532 21.78 4.16 -19.19
CA ALA A 532 21.09 3.35 -20.20
C ALA A 532 20.82 1.91 -19.75
N LYS A 533 21.39 1.48 -18.63
CA LYS A 533 21.30 0.09 -18.13
C LYS A 533 21.46 0.02 -16.63
N ALA A 534 21.00 -1.07 -16.04
CA ALA A 534 21.38 -1.54 -14.72
C ALA A 534 22.71 -2.31 -14.80
N ASP A 535 23.64 -2.04 -13.88
CA ASP A 535 24.92 -2.74 -13.81
C ASP A 535 24.75 -4.17 -13.31
N GLN A 536 23.88 -4.34 -12.32
CA GLN A 536 23.55 -5.64 -11.72
C GLN A 536 22.13 -5.66 -11.21
N ILE A 537 21.46 -6.81 -11.37
CA ILE A 537 20.20 -7.16 -10.73
C ILE A 537 20.44 -8.43 -9.91
N GLU A 538 20.14 -8.39 -8.64
CA GLU A 538 20.17 -9.54 -7.73
C GLU A 538 18.75 -9.85 -7.30
N VAL A 539 18.27 -11.06 -7.54
CA VAL A 539 16.96 -11.54 -7.11
C VAL A 539 17.16 -12.60 -6.04
N ARG A 540 16.64 -12.35 -4.86
CA ARG A 540 16.58 -13.30 -3.74
C ARG A 540 15.18 -13.89 -3.68
N TRP A 541 15.06 -15.15 -4.04
CA TRP A 541 13.79 -15.85 -4.12
C TRP A 541 13.39 -16.45 -2.76
N PRO A 542 12.07 -16.60 -2.46
CA PRO A 542 11.61 -17.28 -1.25
C PRO A 542 12.18 -18.70 -1.07
N SER A 543 12.43 -19.43 -2.15
CA SER A 543 13.07 -20.74 -2.12
C SER A 543 14.51 -20.75 -1.57
N GLY A 544 15.12 -19.55 -1.39
CA GLY A 544 16.53 -19.38 -1.05
C GLY A 544 17.47 -19.35 -2.26
N GLN A 545 16.97 -19.53 -3.49
CA GLN A 545 17.73 -19.32 -4.71
C GLN A 545 18.10 -17.82 -4.82
N VAL A 546 19.31 -17.55 -5.37
CA VAL A 546 19.73 -16.20 -5.73
C VAL A 546 20.13 -16.20 -7.20
N ASP A 547 19.53 -15.31 -7.97
CA ASP A 547 19.88 -15.09 -9.37
C ASP A 547 20.52 -13.72 -9.55
N VAL A 548 21.54 -13.65 -10.41
CA VAL A 548 22.27 -12.42 -10.69
C VAL A 548 22.36 -12.21 -12.20
N LEU A 549 21.84 -11.06 -12.65
CA LEU A 549 21.98 -10.59 -14.03
C LEU A 549 22.90 -9.37 -14.07
N LYS A 550 23.62 -9.17 -15.16
CA LYS A 550 24.51 -8.02 -15.34
C LYS A 550 24.22 -7.30 -16.64
N ASP A 551 24.51 -6.01 -16.64
CA ASP A 551 24.45 -5.16 -17.85
C ASP A 551 23.06 -5.17 -18.54
N VAL A 552 21.99 -5.10 -17.75
CA VAL A 552 20.62 -5.18 -18.26
C VAL A 552 20.16 -3.82 -18.79
N ALA A 553 19.86 -3.76 -20.08
CA ALA A 553 19.42 -2.53 -20.73
C ALA A 553 18.08 -2.04 -20.18
N GLY A 554 17.96 -0.72 -19.98
CA GLY A 554 16.75 -0.05 -19.52
C GLY A 554 15.71 0.18 -20.62
N ARG A 555 14.65 0.93 -20.26
CA ARG A 555 13.47 1.29 -21.06
C ARG A 555 12.76 0.05 -21.61
N ARG A 556 12.55 -0.93 -20.74
CA ARG A 556 11.85 -2.19 -21.04
C ARG A 556 11.35 -2.91 -19.80
N VAL A 557 10.41 -3.80 -20.02
CA VAL A 557 10.04 -4.86 -19.06
C VAL A 557 10.95 -6.07 -19.31
N VAL A 558 11.52 -6.63 -18.24
CA VAL A 558 12.35 -7.85 -18.27
C VAL A 558 11.73 -8.91 -17.39
N THR A 559 11.43 -10.07 -17.97
CA THR A 559 11.01 -11.23 -17.17
C THR A 559 12.23 -11.99 -16.68
N ILE A 560 12.33 -12.17 -15.36
CA ILE A 560 13.40 -12.97 -14.73
C ILE A 560 12.76 -14.25 -14.20
N ARG A 561 13.26 -15.38 -14.71
CA ARG A 561 12.79 -16.69 -14.26
C ARG A 561 13.77 -17.28 -13.26
N GLU A 562 13.24 -17.79 -12.15
CA GLU A 562 14.03 -18.39 -11.08
C GLU A 562 14.93 -19.53 -11.61
N GLY A 563 16.24 -19.45 -11.30
CA GLY A 563 17.27 -20.40 -11.71
C GLY A 563 17.86 -20.15 -13.10
N GLU A 564 17.46 -19.11 -13.82
CA GLU A 564 18.00 -18.73 -15.14
C GLU A 564 19.01 -17.56 -15.03
N SER A 565 19.98 -17.65 -14.13
CA SER A 565 21.03 -16.62 -13.98
C SER A 565 21.76 -16.34 -15.31
N GLY A 566 21.84 -15.05 -15.68
CA GLY A 566 22.58 -14.59 -16.88
C GLY A 566 21.80 -14.62 -18.20
N SER A 567 20.52 -15.01 -18.21
CA SER A 567 19.66 -15.01 -19.40
C SER A 567 18.61 -13.88 -19.31
N THR A 568 18.78 -12.82 -20.11
CA THR A 568 17.71 -11.85 -20.39
C THR A 568 16.96 -12.31 -21.64
N ARG A 569 15.71 -12.67 -21.54
CA ARG A 569 14.80 -12.87 -22.68
C ARG A 569 13.92 -11.66 -22.92
#